data_0828426875efcfaf9d3d263de11420b3
#
_entry.id   0828426875efcfaf9d3d263de11420b3
#
_cell.length_a   1.000
_cell.length_b   1.000
_cell.length_c   1.000
_cell.angle_alpha   90.00
_cell.angle_beta   90.00
_cell.angle_gamma   90.00
#
_symmetry.space_group_name_H-M   'P 1'
#
loop_
_entity.id
_entity.type
_entity.pdbx_description
1 polymer ?
#
loop_
_entity_poly.entity_id
_entity_poly.type
_entity_poly.pdbx_seq_one_letter_code
_entity_poly.pdbx_strand_id
1 'polypeptide(L)'
;MMRTMKRFIRFCIVLFFAFSVIYTIDGLGNRSLPEIPILRDVIEKPLEPFTFVMVGDVMLGRTVRNRMRVSGDDMPFVNVAPIFAGADAVVANLEGPITTLDAPDERVSPEQPYSMRFAFDPVAAQVLRDAGVTHVSLANNHVGDQGIQGKADTRENLTAMGVEYFGAPWKLDVGTVAHVRPEGHDVAFIGIDATIAPPNLTQLSREIESFGTSTHIVVMMHWGDEYQPVHNATQETVAHTLIDAGVDAVIGSHPHVVQDIEVYNGAPIFYSLGNFIFDQYWNADVRSGLALRITHDEMGERYQLVPIDGNHAQPKLMEEPARQALLDALAARSQSELAESIKAGLLVI
;
A
#
# COMPACT_ATOMS: atom_id res chain seq x y z
N MET A 1 -17.93 4.08 14.98
CA MET A 1 -18.46 3.87 16.35
C MET A 1 -17.64 2.88 17.15
N MET A 2 -17.26 1.71 16.64
CA MET A 2 -16.48 0.68 17.36
C MET A 2 -15.02 1.09 17.62
N ARG A 3 -14.32 1.78 16.70
CA ARG A 3 -12.94 2.26 16.90
C ARG A 3 -12.84 3.39 17.91
N THR A 4 -13.74 4.36 17.83
CA THR A 4 -13.85 5.43 18.84
C THR A 4 -14.13 4.84 20.23
N MET A 5 -14.94 3.78 20.27
CA MET A 5 -15.22 3.04 21.50
C MET A 5 -14.01 2.25 21.99
N LYS A 6 -13.19 1.64 21.10
CA LYS A 6 -11.95 0.94 21.47
C LYS A 6 -10.88 1.91 22.01
N ARG A 7 -10.70 3.09 21.37
CA ARG A 7 -9.82 4.16 21.88
C ARG A 7 -10.32 4.71 23.22
N PHE A 8 -11.63 4.90 23.36
CA PHE A 8 -12.25 5.33 24.61
C PHE A 8 -12.10 4.28 25.72
N ILE A 9 -12.24 2.99 25.41
CA ILE A 9 -12.03 1.89 26.38
C ILE A 9 -10.56 1.82 26.81
N ARG A 10 -9.58 1.98 25.92
CA ARG A 10 -8.15 2.05 26.29
C ARG A 10 -7.86 3.24 27.20
N PHE A 11 -8.40 4.41 26.87
CA PHE A 11 -8.28 5.61 27.70
C PHE A 11 -8.93 5.41 29.09
N CYS A 12 -10.10 4.78 29.16
CA CYS A 12 -10.77 4.45 30.42
C CYS A 12 -10.01 3.41 31.24
N ILE A 13 -9.37 2.40 30.61
CA ILE A 13 -8.57 1.41 31.30
C ILE A 13 -7.32 2.05 31.92
N VAL A 14 -6.62 2.92 31.17
CA VAL A 14 -5.45 3.66 31.68
C VAL A 14 -5.86 4.58 32.84
N LEU A 15 -6.97 5.31 32.72
CA LEU A 15 -7.53 6.14 33.79
C LEU A 15 -7.95 5.30 35.01
N PHE A 16 -8.55 4.12 34.80
CA PHE A 16 -8.95 3.23 35.90
C PHE A 16 -7.76 2.69 36.66
N PHE A 17 -6.67 2.31 35.98
CA PHE A 17 -5.41 1.91 36.63
C PHE A 17 -4.76 3.08 37.36
N ALA A 18 -4.72 4.27 36.76
CA ALA A 18 -4.19 5.47 37.39
C ALA A 18 -5.03 5.85 38.65
N PHE A 19 -6.35 5.79 38.57
CA PHE A 19 -7.24 6.06 39.70
C PHE A 19 -7.13 4.99 40.80
N SER A 20 -6.98 3.71 40.44
CA SER A 20 -6.79 2.63 41.40
C SER A 20 -5.47 2.76 42.18
N VAL A 21 -4.41 3.21 41.51
CA VAL A 21 -3.13 3.50 42.13
C VAL A 21 -3.23 4.70 43.08
N ILE A 22 -3.91 5.77 42.67
CA ILE A 22 -4.13 6.97 43.52
C ILE A 22 -4.97 6.64 44.74
N TYR A 23 -6.03 5.83 44.62
CA TYR A 23 -6.92 5.48 45.74
C TYR A 23 -6.23 4.55 46.78
N THR A 24 -5.25 3.72 46.35
CA THR A 24 -4.46 2.92 47.28
C THR A 24 -3.38 3.74 48.02
N ILE A 25 -2.99 4.88 47.44
CA ILE A 25 -1.99 5.77 48.04
C ILE A 25 -2.56 6.65 49.18
N ASP A 26 -3.84 7.11 49.05
CA ASP A 26 -4.48 7.93 50.09
C ASP A 26 -4.73 7.16 51.42
N GLY A 27 -4.67 5.83 51.40
CA GLY A 27 -4.83 4.98 52.57
C GLY A 27 -3.52 4.75 53.36
N LEU A 28 -2.35 5.15 52.86
CA LEU A 28 -1.05 4.84 53.43
C LEU A 28 -0.30 6.10 53.88
N GLY A 29 -0.85 6.85 54.81
CA GLY A 29 -0.27 8.04 55.40
C GLY A 29 1.26 8.24 55.21
N ASN A 30 1.62 9.34 54.55
CA ASN A 30 2.90 10.07 54.53
C ASN A 30 4.21 9.28 54.48
N ARG A 31 4.32 8.22 53.69
CA ARG A 31 5.57 7.61 53.30
C ARG A 31 5.92 8.00 51.89
N SER A 32 7.10 8.60 51.67
CA SER A 32 7.63 8.80 50.31
C SER A 32 7.64 7.48 49.58
N LEU A 33 6.85 7.39 48.53
CA LEU A 33 6.86 6.20 47.66
C LEU A 33 8.22 6.08 46.98
N PRO A 34 8.78 4.86 46.87
CA PRO A 34 9.94 4.68 46.03
C PRO A 34 9.60 5.08 44.59
N GLU A 35 10.43 5.93 44.00
CA GLU A 35 10.35 6.16 42.54
C GLU A 35 10.48 4.81 41.86
N ILE A 36 9.44 4.43 41.10
CA ILE A 36 9.49 3.26 40.24
C ILE A 36 9.90 3.79 38.84
N PRO A 37 11.21 3.75 38.52
CA PRO A 37 11.69 4.32 37.22
C PRO A 37 10.99 3.74 36.01
N ILE A 38 10.61 2.46 36.11
CA ILE A 38 9.94 1.70 35.02
C ILE A 38 8.60 2.32 34.59
N LEU A 39 7.85 2.92 35.52
CA LEU A 39 6.56 3.55 35.20
C LEU A 39 6.72 4.91 34.51
N ARG A 40 7.80 5.61 34.75
CA ARG A 40 8.08 6.91 34.14
C ARG A 40 8.49 6.72 32.67
N ASP A 41 9.33 5.73 32.38
CA ASP A 41 9.80 5.44 31.03
C ASP A 41 8.68 4.86 30.10
N VAL A 42 7.66 4.23 30.70
CA VAL A 42 6.51 3.71 29.94
C VAL A 42 5.47 4.81 29.60
N ILE A 43 5.45 5.89 30.39
CA ILE A 43 4.44 6.97 30.19
C ILE A 43 4.99 8.12 29.33
N GLU A 44 6.31 8.27 29.23
CA GLU A 44 6.94 9.47 28.65
C GLU A 44 7.65 9.30 27.32
N LYS A 45 7.68 8.10 26.70
CA LYS A 45 8.25 7.99 25.34
C LYS A 45 7.14 8.27 24.32
N PRO A 46 7.18 9.44 23.65
CA PRO A 46 6.31 9.68 22.49
C PRO A 46 6.50 8.54 21.50
N LEU A 47 5.42 8.08 20.87
CA LEU A 47 5.52 7.16 19.76
C LEU A 47 6.24 7.90 18.62
N GLU A 48 7.41 7.41 18.23
CA GLU A 48 8.13 7.98 17.09
C GLU A 48 7.24 7.88 15.84
N PRO A 49 7.11 8.95 15.07
CA PRO A 49 6.33 8.90 13.84
C PRO A 49 6.95 7.92 12.85
N PHE A 50 6.12 7.19 12.13
CA PHE A 50 6.58 6.37 11.02
C PHE A 50 5.95 6.80 9.70
N THR A 51 6.64 6.54 8.60
CA THR A 51 6.22 6.94 7.28
C THR A 51 6.33 5.80 6.29
N PHE A 52 5.25 5.55 5.54
CA PHE A 52 5.25 4.65 4.38
C PHE A 52 5.04 5.43 3.11
N VAL A 53 5.61 4.93 2.00
CA VAL A 53 5.23 5.36 0.66
C VAL A 53 4.65 4.15 -0.07
N MET A 54 3.45 4.30 -0.60
CA MET A 54 2.78 3.27 -1.38
C MET A 54 2.55 3.76 -2.80
N VAL A 55 2.87 2.91 -3.77
CA VAL A 55 2.69 3.21 -5.19
C VAL A 55 1.88 2.10 -5.87
N GLY A 56 1.30 2.41 -7.02
CA GLY A 56 0.50 1.49 -7.81
C GLY A 56 1.31 0.48 -8.60
N ASP A 57 0.89 0.20 -9.83
CA ASP A 57 1.38 -0.90 -10.65
C ASP A 57 2.78 -0.64 -11.20
N VAL A 58 3.69 -1.58 -10.94
CA VAL A 58 5.08 -1.58 -11.41
C VAL A 58 5.31 -2.81 -12.30
N MET A 59 5.46 -2.55 -13.61
CA MET A 59 5.75 -3.54 -14.64
C MET A 59 7.10 -3.20 -15.29
N LEU A 60 8.13 -4.05 -15.07
CA LEU A 60 9.51 -3.82 -15.53
C LEU A 60 9.90 -4.64 -16.76
N GLY A 61 8.89 -5.15 -17.48
CA GLY A 61 9.05 -5.92 -18.73
C GLY A 61 8.87 -5.09 -20.00
N ARG A 62 8.71 -5.78 -21.10
CA ARG A 62 8.30 -5.24 -22.41
C ARG A 62 9.04 -3.94 -22.81
N THR A 63 8.29 -2.89 -23.14
CA THR A 63 8.85 -1.59 -23.55
C THR A 63 9.64 -0.92 -22.42
N VAL A 64 9.25 -1.10 -21.16
CA VAL A 64 9.99 -0.58 -20.02
C VAL A 64 11.41 -1.16 -20.00
N ARG A 65 11.53 -2.50 -20.08
CA ARG A 65 12.83 -3.17 -20.11
C ARG A 65 13.69 -2.73 -21.31
N ASN A 66 13.08 -2.58 -22.48
CA ASN A 66 13.80 -2.12 -23.66
C ASN A 66 14.36 -0.71 -23.46
N ARG A 67 13.64 0.17 -22.79
CA ARG A 67 14.12 1.53 -22.44
C ARG A 67 15.23 1.48 -21.40
N MET A 68 15.12 0.63 -20.38
CA MET A 68 16.17 0.43 -19.38
C MET A 68 17.50 0.00 -20.04
N ARG A 69 17.45 -0.92 -20.99
CA ARG A 69 18.65 -1.37 -21.75
C ARG A 69 19.34 -0.25 -22.53
N VAL A 70 18.61 0.79 -22.93
CA VAL A 70 19.14 1.93 -23.69
C VAL A 70 19.59 3.07 -22.79
N SER A 71 18.83 3.35 -21.72
CA SER A 71 18.97 4.55 -20.90
C SER A 71 19.59 4.30 -19.51
N GLY A 72 19.83 3.05 -19.14
CA GLY A 72 20.28 2.62 -17.82
C GLY A 72 19.19 1.90 -17.03
N ASP A 73 19.59 0.97 -16.19
CA ASP A 73 18.64 0.16 -15.42
C ASP A 73 17.87 0.98 -14.37
N ASP A 74 18.44 2.07 -13.87
CA ASP A 74 17.83 3.01 -12.92
C ASP A 74 16.77 3.93 -13.54
N MET A 75 16.69 3.97 -14.88
CA MET A 75 15.85 4.88 -15.65
C MET A 75 14.41 4.99 -15.11
N PRO A 76 13.69 3.90 -14.75
CA PRO A 76 12.30 4.01 -14.33
C PRO A 76 12.12 4.81 -13.04
N PHE A 77 13.09 4.84 -12.14
CA PHE A 77 12.94 5.41 -10.81
C PHE A 77 13.68 6.74 -10.60
N VAL A 78 14.55 7.15 -11.51
CA VAL A 78 15.48 8.27 -11.30
C VAL A 78 14.78 9.58 -10.91
N ASN A 79 13.59 9.85 -11.44
CA ASN A 79 12.86 11.08 -11.16
C ASN A 79 11.91 10.97 -9.93
N VAL A 80 11.66 9.75 -9.43
CA VAL A 80 10.71 9.52 -8.34
C VAL A 80 11.36 8.99 -7.07
N ALA A 81 12.59 8.52 -7.12
CA ALA A 81 13.34 8.09 -5.93
C ALA A 81 13.32 9.13 -4.78
N PRO A 82 13.33 10.46 -5.02
CA PRO A 82 13.21 11.44 -3.93
C PRO A 82 11.90 11.34 -3.13
N ILE A 83 10.82 10.80 -3.71
CA ILE A 83 9.54 10.60 -3.01
C ILE A 83 9.69 9.56 -1.90
N PHE A 84 10.62 8.61 -2.07
CA PHE A 84 10.86 7.49 -1.15
C PHE A 84 11.76 7.87 0.03
N ALA A 85 12.45 9.01 -0.07
CA ALA A 85 13.41 9.41 0.94
C ALA A 85 12.77 9.57 2.33
N GLY A 86 13.40 8.97 3.34
CA GLY A 86 12.97 9.04 4.74
C GLY A 86 11.69 8.24 5.04
N ALA A 87 11.27 7.33 4.17
CA ALA A 87 10.22 6.38 4.47
C ALA A 87 10.79 5.14 5.16
N ASP A 88 10.08 4.62 6.16
CA ASP A 88 10.40 3.36 6.85
C ASP A 88 10.10 2.16 5.95
N ALA A 89 9.11 2.28 5.08
CA ALA A 89 8.85 1.32 4.02
C ALA A 89 8.36 2.01 2.74
N VAL A 90 8.78 1.45 1.59
CA VAL A 90 8.28 1.78 0.25
C VAL A 90 7.67 0.52 -0.34
N VAL A 91 6.38 0.58 -0.66
CA VAL A 91 5.55 -0.56 -1.04
C VAL A 91 5.00 -0.35 -2.44
N ALA A 92 5.13 -1.35 -3.31
CA ALA A 92 4.63 -1.32 -4.69
C ALA A 92 3.86 -2.60 -5.04
N ASN A 93 2.96 -2.54 -6.03
CA ASN A 93 2.45 -3.75 -6.67
C ASN A 93 3.42 -4.17 -7.79
N LEU A 94 4.12 -5.29 -7.62
CA LEU A 94 5.02 -5.84 -8.66
C LEU A 94 4.20 -6.73 -9.60
N GLU A 95 3.76 -6.16 -10.71
CA GLU A 95 2.81 -6.79 -11.61
C GLU A 95 3.51 -7.64 -12.68
N GLY A 96 4.04 -8.75 -12.23
CA GLY A 96 4.68 -9.77 -13.06
C GLY A 96 5.85 -10.46 -12.38
N PRO A 97 6.30 -11.62 -12.92
CA PRO A 97 7.38 -12.40 -12.35
C PRO A 97 8.77 -11.90 -12.79
N ILE A 98 9.73 -11.97 -11.86
CA ILE A 98 11.15 -11.75 -12.11
C ILE A 98 11.80 -13.12 -12.37
N THR A 99 12.21 -13.40 -13.62
CA THR A 99 12.72 -14.71 -14.02
C THR A 99 13.61 -14.62 -15.25
N THR A 100 14.42 -15.64 -15.49
CA THR A 100 15.16 -15.83 -16.74
C THR A 100 14.34 -16.53 -17.82
N LEU A 101 13.11 -16.96 -17.51
CA LEU A 101 12.23 -17.56 -18.50
C LEU A 101 11.77 -16.47 -19.48
N ASP A 102 11.84 -16.78 -20.76
CA ASP A 102 11.42 -15.85 -21.81
C ASP A 102 9.91 -15.57 -21.69
N ALA A 103 9.54 -14.32 -21.52
CA ALA A 103 8.24 -13.88 -21.99
C ALA A 103 8.26 -14.06 -23.51
N PRO A 104 7.27 -14.74 -24.10
CA PRO A 104 7.21 -14.76 -25.54
C PRO A 104 7.14 -13.32 -26.03
N ASP A 105 8.19 -12.92 -26.74
CA ASP A 105 8.31 -11.59 -27.38
C ASP A 105 7.37 -11.55 -28.62
N GLU A 106 6.24 -12.23 -28.50
CA GLU A 106 5.30 -12.44 -29.56
C GLU A 106 4.40 -11.22 -29.67
N ARG A 107 4.56 -10.54 -30.79
CA ARG A 107 3.47 -9.78 -31.39
C ARG A 107 2.38 -10.77 -31.75
N VAL A 108 1.41 -10.94 -30.86
CA VAL A 108 0.39 -11.98 -30.98
C VAL A 108 -0.56 -11.67 -32.13
N SER A 109 -0.82 -10.41 -32.43
CA SER A 109 -1.57 -9.95 -33.61
C SER A 109 -1.39 -8.43 -33.82
N PRO A 110 -1.80 -7.88 -34.99
CA PRO A 110 -1.86 -6.43 -35.18
C PRO A 110 -2.76 -5.70 -34.19
N GLU A 111 -3.76 -6.39 -33.66
CA GLU A 111 -4.72 -5.87 -32.68
C GLU A 111 -4.19 -5.99 -31.23
N GLN A 112 -3.29 -6.95 -30.99
CA GLN A 112 -2.61 -7.13 -29.70
C GLN A 112 -1.10 -7.15 -29.92
N PRO A 113 -0.46 -5.98 -30.06
CA PRO A 113 0.95 -5.87 -30.45
C PRO A 113 1.95 -6.34 -29.38
N TYR A 114 1.50 -6.69 -28.18
CA TYR A 114 2.32 -7.12 -27.07
C TYR A 114 1.78 -8.38 -26.42
N SER A 115 2.67 -9.24 -25.95
CA SER A 115 2.28 -10.36 -25.09
C SER A 115 1.62 -9.84 -23.81
N MET A 116 0.49 -10.43 -23.44
CA MET A 116 -0.15 -10.20 -22.15
C MET A 116 0.49 -11.02 -21.02
N ARG A 117 1.53 -11.79 -21.33
CA ARG A 117 2.31 -12.55 -20.35
C ARG A 117 3.60 -11.80 -20.05
N PHE A 118 3.79 -11.47 -18.79
CA PHE A 118 4.96 -10.71 -18.36
C PHE A 118 6.10 -11.63 -17.92
N ALA A 119 7.32 -11.13 -18.09
CA ALA A 119 8.52 -11.63 -17.47
C ALA A 119 9.52 -10.46 -17.36
N PHE A 120 10.11 -10.32 -16.20
CA PHE A 120 11.12 -9.28 -15.93
C PHE A 120 12.47 -9.94 -15.77
N ASP A 121 13.52 -9.33 -16.35
CA ASP A 121 14.88 -9.80 -16.15
C ASP A 121 15.25 -9.79 -14.65
N PRO A 122 16.12 -10.67 -14.18
CA PRO A 122 16.56 -10.73 -12.77
C PRO A 122 17.09 -9.38 -12.22
N VAL A 123 17.65 -8.52 -13.08
CA VAL A 123 18.09 -7.17 -12.69
C VAL A 123 16.96 -6.30 -12.12
N ALA A 124 15.70 -6.63 -12.40
CA ALA A 124 14.54 -5.91 -11.88
C ALA A 124 14.50 -5.87 -10.34
N ALA A 125 14.91 -6.96 -9.67
CA ALA A 125 14.99 -6.99 -8.22
C ALA A 125 16.04 -6.01 -7.66
N GLN A 126 17.20 -5.91 -8.32
CA GLN A 126 18.23 -4.93 -7.96
C GLN A 126 17.73 -3.50 -8.21
N VAL A 127 17.09 -3.26 -9.33
CA VAL A 127 16.52 -1.93 -9.68
C VAL A 127 15.51 -1.47 -8.64
N LEU A 128 14.60 -2.34 -8.19
CA LEU A 128 13.67 -2.05 -7.10
C LEU A 128 14.44 -1.68 -5.82
N ARG A 129 15.40 -2.49 -5.41
CA ARG A 129 16.23 -2.26 -4.23
C ARG A 129 16.97 -0.92 -4.30
N ASP A 130 17.66 -0.65 -5.40
CA ASP A 130 18.49 0.55 -5.57
C ASP A 130 17.65 1.83 -5.63
N ALA A 131 16.39 1.72 -6.09
CA ALA A 131 15.41 2.79 -6.03
C ALA A 131 14.87 3.06 -4.62
N GLY A 132 15.07 2.15 -3.66
CA GLY A 132 14.58 2.25 -2.30
C GLY A 132 13.25 1.54 -2.05
N VAL A 133 12.74 0.74 -3.02
CA VAL A 133 11.57 -0.12 -2.78
C VAL A 133 11.96 -1.23 -1.82
N THR A 134 11.24 -1.32 -0.71
CA THR A 134 11.53 -2.27 0.38
C THR A 134 10.60 -3.47 0.37
N HIS A 135 9.37 -3.29 -0.10
CA HIS A 135 8.33 -4.32 -0.08
C HIS A 135 7.54 -4.33 -1.38
N VAL A 136 7.16 -5.52 -1.85
CA VAL A 136 6.29 -5.64 -3.02
C VAL A 136 5.14 -6.60 -2.78
N SER A 137 3.94 -6.22 -3.24
CA SER A 137 2.83 -7.14 -3.36
C SER A 137 3.04 -8.04 -4.59
N LEU A 138 2.87 -9.34 -4.39
CA LEU A 138 2.82 -10.36 -5.45
C LEU A 138 1.38 -10.87 -5.67
N ALA A 139 0.39 -10.25 -5.03
CA ALA A 139 -1.01 -10.60 -5.20
C ALA A 139 -1.59 -9.86 -6.40
N ASN A 140 -1.35 -10.37 -7.60
CA ASN A 140 -1.89 -9.86 -8.86
C ASN A 140 -2.05 -10.95 -9.90
N ASN A 141 -2.80 -10.67 -10.96
CA ASN A 141 -3.11 -11.60 -12.04
C ASN A 141 -1.89 -12.00 -12.88
N HIS A 142 -0.79 -11.23 -12.84
CA HIS A 142 0.41 -11.45 -13.65
C HIS A 142 1.55 -12.19 -12.94
N VAL A 143 1.53 -12.32 -11.61
CA VAL A 143 2.58 -13.04 -10.87
C VAL A 143 2.73 -14.51 -11.33
N GLY A 144 1.68 -15.07 -11.90
CA GLY A 144 1.60 -16.44 -12.41
C GLY A 144 2.00 -16.63 -13.87
N ASP A 145 2.34 -15.60 -14.61
CA ASP A 145 2.51 -15.63 -16.07
C ASP A 145 3.59 -16.63 -16.55
N GLN A 146 4.61 -16.86 -15.76
CA GLN A 146 5.66 -17.84 -16.01
C GLN A 146 5.54 -19.11 -15.16
N GLY A 147 4.32 -19.40 -14.69
CA GLY A 147 3.97 -20.60 -13.94
C GLY A 147 4.68 -20.71 -12.59
N ILE A 148 4.83 -21.96 -12.12
CA ILE A 148 5.40 -22.23 -10.79
C ILE A 148 6.88 -21.78 -10.73
N GLN A 149 7.65 -21.99 -11.81
CA GLN A 149 9.05 -21.62 -11.85
C GLN A 149 9.21 -20.10 -11.77
N GLY A 150 8.45 -19.33 -12.56
CA GLY A 150 8.50 -17.87 -12.51
C GLY A 150 8.17 -17.31 -11.12
N LYS A 151 7.21 -17.90 -10.40
CA LYS A 151 6.92 -17.54 -9.01
C LYS A 151 8.07 -17.83 -8.06
N ALA A 152 8.74 -18.98 -8.23
CA ALA A 152 9.89 -19.36 -7.42
C ALA A 152 11.07 -18.41 -7.67
N ASP A 153 11.40 -18.18 -8.94
CA ASP A 153 12.48 -17.29 -9.36
C ASP A 153 12.24 -15.85 -8.82
N THR A 154 11.00 -15.36 -8.88
CA THR A 154 10.65 -14.03 -8.36
C THR A 154 10.99 -13.89 -6.89
N ARG A 155 10.57 -14.86 -6.06
CA ARG A 155 10.86 -14.86 -4.62
C ARG A 155 12.36 -14.95 -4.33
N GLU A 156 13.07 -15.80 -5.06
CA GLU A 156 14.53 -15.96 -4.94
C GLU A 156 15.25 -14.64 -5.27
N ASN A 157 14.92 -14.02 -6.42
CA ASN A 157 15.52 -12.76 -6.85
C ASN A 157 15.26 -11.62 -5.86
N LEU A 158 14.02 -11.47 -5.37
CA LEU A 158 13.65 -10.46 -4.38
C LEU A 158 14.40 -10.67 -3.06
N THR A 159 14.41 -11.92 -2.56
CA THR A 159 15.12 -12.29 -1.32
C THR A 159 16.63 -12.01 -1.44
N ALA A 160 17.25 -12.35 -2.57
CA ALA A 160 18.68 -12.12 -2.82
C ALA A 160 19.03 -10.62 -2.75
N MET A 161 18.11 -9.75 -3.12
CA MET A 161 18.29 -8.28 -3.07
C MET A 161 17.79 -7.66 -1.75
N GLY A 162 17.20 -8.43 -0.84
CA GLY A 162 16.65 -7.92 0.41
C GLY A 162 15.39 -7.07 0.21
N VAL A 163 14.61 -7.35 -0.84
CA VAL A 163 13.27 -6.80 -1.04
C VAL A 163 12.27 -7.80 -0.47
N GLU A 164 11.51 -7.38 0.53
CA GLU A 164 10.47 -8.20 1.13
C GLU A 164 9.26 -8.31 0.19
N TYR A 165 8.52 -9.41 0.28
CA TYR A 165 7.32 -9.60 -0.52
C TYR A 165 6.17 -10.17 0.30
N PHE A 166 4.96 -9.89 -0.12
CA PHE A 166 3.74 -10.37 0.49
C PHE A 166 2.67 -10.63 -0.57
N GLY A 167 1.59 -11.27 -0.13
CA GLY A 167 0.49 -11.62 -1.01
C GLY A 167 0.73 -12.91 -1.80
N ALA A 168 -0.37 -13.57 -2.12
CA ALA A 168 -0.43 -14.69 -3.04
C ALA A 168 -1.74 -14.62 -3.81
N PRO A 169 -1.77 -15.06 -5.09
CA PRO A 169 -3.03 -15.14 -5.83
C PRO A 169 -4.03 -16.02 -5.06
N TRP A 170 -5.27 -15.53 -4.88
CA TRP A 170 -6.45 -16.29 -4.40
C TRP A 170 -6.41 -16.84 -2.98
N LYS A 171 -5.36 -16.61 -2.21
CA LYS A 171 -5.27 -17.19 -0.87
C LYS A 171 -4.57 -16.23 0.09
N LEU A 172 -5.22 -15.93 1.19
CA LEU A 172 -4.56 -15.38 2.34
C LEU A 172 -3.87 -16.53 3.08
N ASP A 173 -2.57 -16.42 3.28
CA ASP A 173 -1.73 -17.40 3.94
C ASP A 173 -0.76 -16.65 4.86
N VAL A 174 -0.49 -17.18 6.03
CA VAL A 174 0.43 -16.56 7.02
C VAL A 174 1.80 -16.28 6.41
N GLY A 175 2.25 -17.09 5.46
CA GLY A 175 3.50 -16.87 4.72
C GLY A 175 3.46 -15.75 3.69
N THR A 176 2.31 -15.09 3.49
CA THR A 176 2.12 -14.02 2.50
C THR A 176 1.99 -12.64 3.13
N VAL A 177 2.18 -12.51 4.43
CA VAL A 177 2.09 -11.24 5.17
C VAL A 177 3.50 -10.72 5.44
N ALA A 178 3.74 -9.46 5.10
CA ALA A 178 4.97 -8.77 5.51
C ALA A 178 4.71 -7.90 6.72
N HIS A 179 5.68 -7.85 7.64
CA HIS A 179 5.62 -7.02 8.83
C HIS A 179 6.72 -5.96 8.83
N VAL A 180 6.35 -4.72 9.08
CA VAL A 180 7.28 -3.61 9.34
C VAL A 180 7.10 -3.16 10.78
N ARG A 181 8.21 -3.03 11.51
CA ARG A 181 8.18 -2.71 12.95
C ARG A 181 8.97 -1.45 13.28
N PRO A 182 8.54 -0.28 12.78
CA PRO A 182 9.19 0.97 13.16
C PRO A 182 8.90 1.27 14.63
N GLU A 183 9.94 1.52 15.43
CA GLU A 183 9.89 2.07 16.81
C GLU A 183 8.74 1.56 17.71
N GLY A 184 8.48 0.24 17.71
CA GLY A 184 7.48 -0.38 18.59
C GLY A 184 6.06 -0.49 18.00
N HIS A 185 5.85 -0.04 16.76
CA HIS A 185 4.65 -0.32 16.01
C HIS A 185 4.76 -1.67 15.30
N ASP A 186 3.65 -2.38 15.14
CA ASP A 186 3.56 -3.57 14.29
C ASP A 186 2.59 -3.28 13.15
N VAL A 187 3.11 -3.18 11.93
CA VAL A 187 2.34 -2.92 10.71
C VAL A 187 2.39 -4.15 9.84
N ALA A 188 1.24 -4.68 9.48
CA ALA A 188 1.09 -5.83 8.59
C ALA A 188 0.63 -5.39 7.20
N PHE A 189 1.39 -5.74 6.16
CA PHE A 189 0.97 -5.61 4.77
C PHE A 189 0.43 -6.95 4.28
N ILE A 190 -0.80 -6.94 3.77
CA ILE A 190 -1.50 -8.09 3.25
C ILE A 190 -1.86 -7.83 1.79
N GLY A 191 -1.51 -8.76 0.89
CA GLY A 191 -1.83 -8.65 -0.53
C GLY A 191 -2.95 -9.61 -0.91
N ILE A 192 -3.96 -9.13 -1.66
CA ILE A 192 -5.10 -9.92 -2.11
C ILE A 192 -5.35 -9.65 -3.59
N ASP A 193 -5.34 -10.71 -4.40
CA ASP A 193 -5.76 -10.67 -5.80
C ASP A 193 -7.24 -11.09 -5.90
N ALA A 194 -8.07 -10.19 -6.41
CA ALA A 194 -9.50 -10.39 -6.61
C ALA A 194 -9.93 -10.11 -8.08
N THR A 195 -9.00 -10.25 -9.02
CA THR A 195 -9.27 -9.98 -10.45
C THR A 195 -10.11 -11.06 -11.12
N ILE A 196 -9.95 -12.33 -10.73
CA ILE A 196 -10.65 -13.47 -11.36
C ILE A 196 -11.94 -13.80 -10.62
N ALA A 197 -11.93 -13.71 -9.29
CA ALA A 197 -13.08 -13.96 -8.45
C ALA A 197 -12.98 -13.18 -7.14
N PRO A 198 -14.11 -12.75 -6.55
CA PRO A 198 -14.08 -12.15 -5.23
C PRO A 198 -13.53 -13.15 -4.20
N PRO A 199 -12.75 -12.67 -3.20
CA PRO A 199 -12.21 -13.52 -2.16
C PRO A 199 -13.32 -14.13 -1.29
N ASN A 200 -13.01 -15.23 -0.58
CA ASN A 200 -13.91 -15.76 0.45
C ASN A 200 -13.92 -14.81 1.66
N LEU A 201 -14.86 -13.87 1.67
CA LEU A 201 -14.95 -12.82 2.67
C LEU A 201 -15.05 -13.35 4.10
N THR A 202 -15.77 -14.47 4.32
CA THR A 202 -15.90 -15.06 5.66
C THR A 202 -14.57 -15.62 6.18
N GLN A 203 -13.78 -16.26 5.32
CA GLN A 203 -12.46 -16.74 5.70
C GLN A 203 -11.53 -15.56 5.94
N LEU A 204 -11.51 -14.60 5.02
CA LEU A 204 -10.65 -13.43 5.06
C LEU A 204 -10.89 -12.58 6.31
N SER A 205 -12.16 -12.34 6.69
CA SER A 205 -12.49 -11.63 7.93
C SER A 205 -11.92 -12.33 9.16
N ARG A 206 -12.05 -13.66 9.26
CA ARG A 206 -11.49 -14.41 10.39
C ARG A 206 -9.97 -14.32 10.48
N GLU A 207 -9.30 -14.37 9.33
CA GLU A 207 -7.83 -14.27 9.26
C GLU A 207 -7.39 -12.86 9.67
N ILE A 208 -8.05 -11.81 9.20
CA ILE A 208 -7.80 -10.41 9.61
C ILE A 208 -8.05 -10.23 11.12
N GLU A 209 -9.17 -10.72 11.65
CA GLU A 209 -9.48 -10.64 13.08
C GLU A 209 -8.42 -11.32 13.95
N SER A 210 -7.72 -12.34 13.44
CA SER A 210 -6.69 -13.08 14.16
C SER A 210 -5.42 -12.27 14.45
N PHE A 211 -5.14 -11.17 13.73
CA PHE A 211 -4.02 -10.26 14.01
C PHE A 211 -4.20 -9.46 15.31
N GLY A 212 -5.44 -9.39 15.82
CA GLY A 212 -5.77 -8.65 17.03
C GLY A 212 -5.79 -7.12 16.80
N THR A 213 -5.81 -6.37 17.90
CA THR A 213 -6.04 -4.91 17.84
C THR A 213 -4.77 -4.07 17.96
N SER A 214 -3.61 -4.69 18.16
CA SER A 214 -2.32 -4.01 18.30
C SER A 214 -1.57 -3.86 16.99
N THR A 215 -1.91 -4.67 15.99
CA THR A 215 -1.32 -4.61 14.66
C THR A 215 -2.08 -3.60 13.81
N HIS A 216 -1.37 -2.72 13.11
CA HIS A 216 -1.91 -1.83 12.09
C HIS A 216 -1.93 -2.58 10.76
N ILE A 217 -3.10 -2.80 10.20
CA ILE A 217 -3.28 -3.67 9.04
C ILE A 217 -3.56 -2.83 7.78
N VAL A 218 -2.66 -2.90 6.81
CA VAL A 218 -2.82 -2.30 5.48
C VAL A 218 -3.01 -3.40 4.46
N VAL A 219 -4.15 -3.40 3.77
CA VAL A 219 -4.43 -4.37 2.70
C VAL A 219 -4.18 -3.73 1.34
N MET A 220 -3.33 -4.38 0.54
CA MET A 220 -3.10 -4.02 -0.85
C MET A 220 -3.93 -4.95 -1.74
N MET A 221 -4.91 -4.38 -2.44
CA MET A 221 -5.85 -5.09 -3.31
C MET A 221 -5.44 -4.96 -4.78
N HIS A 222 -5.57 -6.06 -5.53
CA HIS A 222 -5.49 -6.04 -6.99
C HIS A 222 -6.85 -6.50 -7.52
N TRP A 223 -7.66 -5.57 -8.08
CA TRP A 223 -9.09 -5.77 -8.26
C TRP A 223 -9.76 -4.78 -9.23
N GLY A 224 -11.05 -5.01 -9.50
CA GLY A 224 -11.91 -4.07 -10.23
C GLY A 224 -11.85 -4.26 -11.74
N ASP A 225 -12.37 -3.28 -12.46
CA ASP A 225 -12.43 -3.29 -13.90
C ASP A 225 -11.37 -2.36 -14.48
N GLU A 226 -10.62 -2.83 -15.49
CA GLU A 226 -9.60 -2.02 -16.15
C GLU A 226 -10.20 -0.74 -16.74
N TYR A 227 -9.47 0.35 -16.60
CA TYR A 227 -9.76 1.67 -17.21
C TYR A 227 -11.04 2.35 -16.73
N GLN A 228 -11.64 1.89 -15.64
CA GLN A 228 -12.79 2.54 -15.01
C GLN A 228 -12.31 3.50 -13.90
N PRO A 229 -12.66 4.80 -13.97
CA PRO A 229 -12.19 5.79 -13.00
C PRO A 229 -12.94 5.77 -11.66
N VAL A 230 -14.01 4.97 -11.55
CA VAL A 230 -14.82 4.80 -10.35
C VAL A 230 -14.89 3.33 -10.02
N HIS A 231 -14.82 2.99 -8.74
CA HIS A 231 -14.92 1.62 -8.27
C HIS A 231 -16.29 0.99 -8.59
N ASN A 232 -16.36 -0.33 -8.61
CA ASN A 232 -17.59 -1.08 -8.74
C ASN A 232 -18.09 -1.60 -7.39
N ALA A 233 -19.36 -2.05 -7.36
CA ALA A 233 -20.02 -2.54 -6.13
C ALA A 233 -19.31 -3.75 -5.48
N THR A 234 -18.56 -4.53 -6.25
CA THR A 234 -17.76 -5.65 -5.69
C THR A 234 -16.58 -5.12 -4.91
N GLN A 235 -15.86 -4.13 -5.43
CA GLN A 235 -14.76 -3.47 -4.74
C GLN A 235 -15.25 -2.84 -3.42
N GLU A 236 -16.38 -2.12 -3.44
CA GLU A 236 -17.02 -1.53 -2.26
C GLU A 236 -17.33 -2.58 -1.20
N THR A 237 -18.02 -3.66 -1.58
CA THR A 237 -18.41 -4.74 -0.66
C THR A 237 -17.17 -5.40 -0.02
N VAL A 238 -16.13 -5.67 -0.79
CA VAL A 238 -14.90 -6.26 -0.29
C VAL A 238 -14.18 -5.32 0.67
N ALA A 239 -14.02 -4.04 0.30
CA ALA A 239 -13.35 -3.04 1.14
C ALA A 239 -14.06 -2.86 2.48
N HIS A 240 -15.39 -2.70 2.46
CA HIS A 240 -16.18 -2.53 3.68
C HIS A 240 -16.07 -3.74 4.60
N THR A 241 -16.11 -4.97 4.03
CA THR A 241 -15.96 -6.21 4.81
C THR A 241 -14.58 -6.30 5.46
N LEU A 242 -13.51 -5.93 4.76
CA LEU A 242 -12.15 -5.90 5.30
C LEU A 242 -12.03 -4.92 6.47
N ILE A 243 -12.56 -3.71 6.31
CA ILE A 243 -12.52 -2.67 7.34
C ILE A 243 -13.36 -3.08 8.56
N ASP A 244 -14.53 -3.68 8.35
CA ASP A 244 -15.34 -4.22 9.44
C ASP A 244 -14.62 -5.33 10.21
N ALA A 245 -13.77 -6.11 9.54
CA ALA A 245 -12.91 -7.11 10.17
C ALA A 245 -11.68 -6.53 10.89
N GLY A 246 -11.36 -5.25 10.71
CA GLY A 246 -10.29 -4.56 11.45
C GLY A 246 -9.14 -4.04 10.61
N VAL A 247 -9.25 -4.01 9.29
CA VAL A 247 -8.26 -3.36 8.39
C VAL A 247 -8.25 -1.86 8.61
N ASP A 248 -7.06 -1.28 8.65
CA ASP A 248 -6.84 0.14 8.93
C ASP A 248 -6.78 0.99 7.66
N ALA A 249 -6.33 0.43 6.53
CA ALA A 249 -6.39 1.08 5.24
C ALA A 249 -6.47 0.04 4.11
N VAL A 250 -7.20 0.37 3.04
CA VAL A 250 -7.28 -0.44 1.81
C VAL A 250 -6.70 0.37 0.65
N ILE A 251 -5.69 -0.20 -0.03
CA ILE A 251 -4.98 0.43 -1.13
C ILE A 251 -5.09 -0.45 -2.37
N GLY A 252 -5.76 0.04 -3.41
CA GLY A 252 -6.05 -0.72 -4.63
C GLY A 252 -5.09 -0.49 -5.79
N SER A 253 -5.05 -1.47 -6.68
CA SER A 253 -4.32 -1.52 -7.95
C SER A 253 -5.10 -2.37 -8.98
N HIS A 254 -4.65 -2.55 -10.20
CA HIS A 254 -5.24 -3.25 -11.33
C HIS A 254 -6.03 -2.37 -12.33
N PRO A 255 -6.90 -1.42 -11.96
CA PRO A 255 -7.63 -0.64 -12.96
C PRO A 255 -6.75 0.15 -13.93
N HIS A 256 -5.45 0.27 -13.65
CA HIS A 256 -4.47 1.05 -14.43
C HIS A 256 -4.79 2.54 -14.55
N VAL A 257 -5.77 3.00 -13.81
CA VAL A 257 -6.16 4.41 -13.65
C VAL A 257 -6.40 4.70 -12.18
N VAL A 258 -6.20 5.94 -11.77
CA VAL A 258 -6.53 6.36 -10.41
C VAL A 258 -8.05 6.32 -10.24
N GLN A 259 -8.54 5.58 -9.26
CA GLN A 259 -9.95 5.56 -8.89
C GLN A 259 -10.24 6.49 -7.71
N ASP A 260 -11.51 6.66 -7.42
CA ASP A 260 -12.03 7.47 -6.32
C ASP A 260 -11.56 7.01 -4.93
N ILE A 261 -11.80 7.87 -3.93
CA ILE A 261 -11.39 7.66 -2.54
C ILE A 261 -12.64 7.71 -1.65
N GLU A 262 -12.67 6.81 -0.68
CA GLU A 262 -13.70 6.73 0.34
C GLU A 262 -13.08 6.65 1.75
N VAL A 263 -13.81 7.11 2.75
CA VAL A 263 -13.54 6.81 4.16
C VAL A 263 -14.74 6.08 4.75
N TYR A 264 -14.56 4.81 5.05
CA TYR A 264 -15.59 3.96 5.63
C TYR A 264 -15.21 3.58 7.07
N ASN A 265 -16.10 3.81 8.03
CA ASN A 265 -15.86 3.52 9.46
C ASN A 265 -14.54 4.07 10.01
N GLY A 266 -14.05 5.20 9.46
CA GLY A 266 -12.80 5.87 9.85
C GLY A 266 -11.54 5.22 9.27
N ALA A 267 -11.64 4.36 8.26
CA ALA A 267 -10.53 3.81 7.52
C ALA A 267 -10.61 4.25 6.05
N PRO A 268 -9.50 4.73 5.46
CA PRO A 268 -9.50 5.17 4.08
C PRO A 268 -9.42 3.99 3.11
N ILE A 269 -10.09 4.16 1.99
CA ILE A 269 -10.07 3.26 0.84
C ILE A 269 -9.62 4.07 -0.37
N PHE A 270 -8.45 3.75 -0.89
CA PHE A 270 -7.95 4.23 -2.18
C PHE A 270 -8.23 3.11 -3.18
N TYR A 271 -9.31 3.19 -3.96
CA TYR A 271 -9.75 2.08 -4.79
C TYR A 271 -8.76 1.68 -5.88
N SER A 272 -7.99 2.63 -6.43
CA SER A 272 -6.82 2.35 -7.27
C SER A 272 -5.84 3.52 -7.29
N LEU A 273 -4.55 3.21 -7.17
CA LEU A 273 -3.48 4.19 -7.35
C LEU A 273 -3.07 4.35 -8.82
N GLY A 274 -3.60 3.52 -9.74
CA GLY A 274 -3.22 3.52 -11.14
C GLY A 274 -1.80 3.04 -11.39
N ASN A 275 -1.29 3.30 -12.60
CA ASN A 275 0.06 2.93 -13.00
C ASN A 275 1.12 3.80 -12.31
N PHE A 276 2.18 3.17 -11.79
CA PHE A 276 3.38 3.88 -11.37
C PHE A 276 4.48 3.77 -12.43
N ILE A 277 4.85 2.55 -12.84
CA ILE A 277 5.74 2.28 -13.95
C ILE A 277 5.06 1.28 -14.86
N PHE A 278 4.64 1.72 -16.03
CA PHE A 278 3.97 0.87 -17.01
C PHE A 278 4.19 1.39 -18.43
N ASP A 279 3.88 0.57 -19.45
CA ASP A 279 4.01 0.97 -20.85
C ASP A 279 2.67 1.22 -21.54
N GLN A 280 1.69 1.67 -20.77
CA GLN A 280 0.38 2.11 -21.24
C GLN A 280 0.37 3.64 -21.40
N TYR A 281 0.20 4.13 -22.65
CA TYR A 281 0.37 5.56 -22.95
C TYR A 281 -0.76 6.18 -23.79
N TRP A 282 -1.80 5.44 -24.10
CA TRP A 282 -2.80 5.84 -25.10
C TRP A 282 -3.74 6.96 -24.68
N ASN A 283 -3.89 7.24 -23.40
CA ASN A 283 -4.64 8.40 -22.89
C ASN A 283 -3.98 8.98 -21.61
N ALA A 284 -4.56 10.09 -21.12
CA ALA A 284 -4.03 10.75 -19.92
C ALA A 284 -4.25 9.92 -18.65
N ASP A 285 -5.38 9.21 -18.54
CA ASP A 285 -5.75 8.50 -17.31
C ASP A 285 -4.78 7.35 -17.00
N VAL A 286 -4.45 6.53 -18.01
CA VAL A 286 -3.48 5.42 -17.85
C VAL A 286 -2.04 5.88 -17.65
N ARG A 287 -1.73 7.16 -17.99
CA ARG A 287 -0.43 7.78 -17.72
C ARG A 287 -0.38 8.48 -16.37
N SER A 288 -1.53 8.65 -15.74
CA SER A 288 -1.63 9.29 -14.43
C SER A 288 -1.64 8.24 -13.34
N GLY A 289 -0.77 8.39 -12.36
CA GLY A 289 -0.72 7.57 -11.15
C GLY A 289 -0.81 8.43 -9.91
N LEU A 290 -0.95 7.76 -8.78
CA LEU A 290 -0.94 8.37 -7.46
C LEU A 290 0.05 7.62 -6.57
N ALA A 291 1.01 8.32 -5.98
CA ALA A 291 1.75 7.82 -4.85
C ALA A 291 1.12 8.37 -3.56
N LEU A 292 1.09 7.55 -2.52
CA LEU A 292 0.64 7.93 -1.19
C LEU A 292 1.84 7.99 -0.26
N ARG A 293 2.04 9.13 0.40
CA ARG A 293 2.95 9.20 1.54
C ARG A 293 2.10 9.23 2.81
N ILE A 294 2.18 8.17 3.57
CA ILE A 294 1.36 7.92 4.76
C ILE A 294 2.26 8.17 5.97
N THR A 295 1.90 9.13 6.81
CA THR A 295 2.60 9.38 8.07
C THR A 295 1.64 9.14 9.22
N HIS A 296 2.08 8.31 10.15
CA HIS A 296 1.39 8.04 11.41
C HIS A 296 2.17 8.69 12.54
N ASP A 297 1.50 9.49 13.35
CA ASP A 297 2.07 10.12 14.54
C ASP A 297 0.99 10.27 15.65
N GLU A 298 1.33 10.97 16.72
CA GLU A 298 0.42 11.21 17.85
C GLU A 298 -0.88 11.92 17.47
N MET A 299 -0.90 12.66 16.35
CA MET A 299 -2.06 13.39 15.85
C MET A 299 -2.98 12.54 14.95
N GLY A 300 -2.58 11.33 14.58
CA GLY A 300 -3.32 10.44 13.70
C GLY A 300 -2.58 10.12 12.41
N GLU A 301 -3.32 9.71 11.39
CA GLU A 301 -2.77 9.36 10.09
C GLU A 301 -2.98 10.47 9.07
N ARG A 302 -1.92 10.79 8.34
CA ARG A 302 -1.94 11.73 7.23
C ARG A 302 -1.54 11.03 5.95
N TYR A 303 -2.37 11.21 4.92
CA TYR A 303 -2.20 10.66 3.58
C TYR A 303 -1.93 11.81 2.62
N GLN A 304 -0.67 12.03 2.29
CA GLN A 304 -0.30 12.99 1.25
C GLN A 304 -0.50 12.33 -0.12
N LEU A 305 -1.33 12.96 -0.95
CA LEU A 305 -1.60 12.55 -2.31
C LEU A 305 -0.55 13.16 -3.24
N VAL A 306 0.24 12.32 -3.88
CA VAL A 306 1.33 12.75 -4.78
C VAL A 306 1.01 12.29 -6.20
N PRO A 307 0.41 13.15 -7.03
CA PRO A 307 0.16 12.86 -8.45
C PRO A 307 1.44 12.60 -9.23
N ILE A 308 1.41 11.53 -10.04
CA ILE A 308 2.52 11.05 -10.85
C ILE A 308 2.13 11.11 -12.33
N ASP A 309 3.02 11.65 -13.16
CA ASP A 309 2.98 11.52 -14.63
C ASP A 309 3.87 10.34 -15.02
N GLY A 310 3.30 9.27 -15.56
CA GLY A 310 4.02 8.05 -15.95
C GLY A 310 5.01 8.22 -17.09
N ASN A 311 4.95 9.33 -17.82
CA ASN A 311 5.98 9.81 -18.74
C ASN A 311 6.75 8.71 -19.50
N HIS A 312 6.03 7.83 -20.20
CA HIS A 312 6.64 6.74 -20.97
C HIS A 312 7.58 5.83 -20.14
N ALA A 313 7.07 5.28 -19.03
CA ALA A 313 7.79 4.39 -18.11
C ALA A 313 8.96 5.04 -17.35
N GLN A 314 9.05 6.35 -17.36
CA GLN A 314 9.94 7.14 -16.51
C GLN A 314 9.11 8.13 -15.72
N PRO A 315 8.39 7.67 -14.69
CA PRO A 315 7.48 8.50 -13.93
C PRO A 315 8.21 9.69 -13.29
N LYS A 316 7.48 10.78 -13.16
CA LYS A 316 7.91 12.00 -12.47
C LYS A 316 6.75 12.60 -11.69
N LEU A 317 7.07 13.49 -10.77
CA LEU A 317 6.05 14.31 -10.12
C LEU A 317 5.27 15.08 -11.18
N MET A 318 3.95 15.04 -11.07
CA MET A 318 3.09 15.78 -11.98
C MET A 318 3.19 17.28 -11.68
N GLU A 319 3.44 18.08 -12.70
CA GLU A 319 3.57 19.53 -12.58
C GLU A 319 2.21 20.22 -12.72
N GLU A 320 2.13 21.46 -12.21
CA GLU A 320 0.95 22.31 -12.43
C GLU A 320 0.87 22.76 -13.92
N PRO A 321 -0.33 22.88 -14.51
CA PRO A 321 -1.65 22.73 -13.87
C PRO A 321 -2.20 21.28 -13.86
N ALA A 322 -1.51 20.31 -14.45
CA ALA A 322 -2.00 18.94 -14.58
C ALA A 322 -2.20 18.26 -13.20
N ARG A 323 -1.31 18.54 -12.25
CA ARG A 323 -1.43 18.08 -10.87
C ARG A 323 -2.79 18.48 -10.27
N GLN A 324 -3.13 19.76 -10.32
CA GLN A 324 -4.39 20.26 -9.77
C GLN A 324 -5.59 19.67 -10.51
N ALA A 325 -5.51 19.56 -11.84
CA ALA A 325 -6.58 18.96 -12.65
C ALA A 325 -6.88 17.51 -12.25
N LEU A 326 -5.84 16.70 -11.96
CA LEU A 326 -6.03 15.33 -11.46
C LEU A 326 -6.70 15.32 -10.09
N LEU A 327 -6.25 16.16 -9.16
CA LEU A 327 -6.82 16.25 -7.82
C LEU A 327 -8.27 16.76 -7.85
N ASP A 328 -8.60 17.71 -8.70
CA ASP A 328 -9.97 18.21 -8.88
C ASP A 328 -10.89 17.11 -9.46
N ALA A 329 -10.42 16.37 -10.46
CA ALA A 329 -11.15 15.26 -11.04
C ALA A 329 -11.33 14.11 -10.03
N LEU A 330 -10.33 13.82 -9.21
CA LEU A 330 -10.39 12.82 -8.15
C LEU A 330 -11.40 13.24 -7.06
N ALA A 331 -11.36 14.51 -6.63
CA ALA A 331 -12.30 15.06 -5.67
C ALA A 331 -13.75 15.00 -6.16
N ALA A 332 -13.97 15.25 -7.46
CA ALA A 332 -15.31 15.25 -8.05
C ALA A 332 -15.98 13.85 -8.09
N ARG A 333 -15.19 12.77 -8.07
CA ARG A 333 -15.70 11.39 -8.09
C ARG A 333 -15.60 10.66 -6.75
N SER A 334 -14.92 11.24 -5.77
CA SER A 334 -14.78 10.71 -4.40
C SER A 334 -15.93 11.17 -3.50
N GLN A 335 -15.96 10.69 -2.26
CA GLN A 335 -16.92 11.17 -1.24
C GLN A 335 -16.86 12.70 -1.11
N SER A 336 -18.02 13.36 -1.09
CA SER A 336 -18.12 14.82 -1.08
C SER A 336 -17.43 15.49 0.11
N GLU A 337 -17.43 14.82 1.25
CA GLU A 337 -16.82 15.28 2.50
C GLU A 337 -15.29 15.35 2.39
N LEU A 338 -14.70 14.57 1.49
CA LEU A 338 -13.26 14.53 1.26
C LEU A 338 -12.79 15.54 0.21
N ALA A 339 -13.70 16.18 -0.53
CA ALA A 339 -13.39 16.94 -1.73
C ALA A 339 -12.32 18.03 -1.50
N GLU A 340 -12.43 18.83 -0.45
CA GLU A 340 -11.45 19.90 -0.18
C GLU A 340 -10.09 19.35 0.25
N SER A 341 -10.06 18.27 1.03
CA SER A 341 -8.82 17.57 1.42
C SER A 341 -8.11 16.97 0.22
N ILE A 342 -8.87 16.34 -0.70
CA ILE A 342 -8.32 15.76 -1.94
C ILE A 342 -7.73 16.86 -2.83
N LYS A 343 -8.45 17.97 -3.04
CA LYS A 343 -7.94 19.12 -3.82
C LYS A 343 -6.68 19.71 -3.22
N ALA A 344 -6.58 19.74 -1.89
CA ALA A 344 -5.38 20.18 -1.18
C ALA A 344 -4.24 19.16 -1.26
N GLY A 345 -4.51 17.92 -1.67
CA GLY A 345 -3.53 16.82 -1.74
C GLY A 345 -3.20 16.21 -0.38
N LEU A 346 -4.08 16.35 0.62
CA LEU A 346 -3.82 15.85 1.97
C LEU A 346 -5.12 15.41 2.66
N LEU A 347 -5.20 14.14 3.03
CA LEU A 347 -6.24 13.63 3.92
C LEU A 347 -5.67 13.43 5.33
N VAL A 348 -6.48 13.73 6.34
CA VAL A 348 -6.18 13.49 7.76
C VAL A 348 -7.32 12.64 8.33
N ILE A 349 -6.98 11.47 8.87
CA ILE A 349 -7.94 10.46 9.34
C ILE A 349 -7.80 10.27 10.85
#